data_1c559f7484db9d5d47b7ecd3614ce9e6
#
_entry.id   1c559f7484db9d5d47b7ecd3614ce9e6
#
_cell.length_a   1.000
_cell.length_b   1.000
_cell.length_c   1.000
_cell.angle_alpha   90.00
_cell.angle_beta   90.00
_cell.angle_gamma   90.00
#
_symmetry.space_group_name_H-M   'P 1'
#
loop_
_entity.id
_entity.type
_entity.pdbx_description
1 polymer ?
#
loop_
_entity_poly.entity_id
_entity_poly.type
_entity_poly.pdbx_seq_one_letter_code
_entity_poly.pdbx_strand_id
1 'polypeptide(L)'
;IGGKVNALGSHARLGRGELLVAEADENDGSFLRLSPTIVAVTDLDREHLDHYGSMERINESFLEFINKIPFYGLAVLCADDERLSALFPNIVKRYQTYGLHERGGVVPDFKATDISLRQWGAEFRAYFRGKNLGPFRLAVPGIHNVSNALVAIAIGIELEIPVDLIRKGLAAFTGVERRFHLRGEAGGIMVVDDYGHHPTEVKATLAAAKQGWERRLVVLFQPHRYTRTRDCIEDFAHAFDQADQVFVTEVYAAGEAPIPGVSGARLVETIQAAGHPAVTFIEQKETMPDQVLPHLKPGDLVLTLGAGDIDQLVEPLRSTLINR
;
A
#
# COMPACT_ATOMS: atom_id res chain seq x y z
N ILE A 1 10.48 -9.46 -5.44
CA ILE A 1 9.58 -8.30 -5.50
C ILE A 1 8.20 -8.83 -5.85
N GLY A 2 7.19 -8.54 -5.01
CA GLY A 2 5.82 -9.05 -5.19
C GLY A 2 5.12 -8.49 -6.43
N GLY A 3 5.45 -7.26 -6.82
CA GLY A 3 4.93 -6.62 -8.02
C GLY A 3 5.98 -6.44 -9.12
N LYS A 4 5.56 -6.23 -10.36
CA LYS A 4 6.46 -5.93 -11.47
C LYS A 4 6.90 -4.46 -11.41
N VAL A 5 8.19 -4.22 -11.23
CA VAL A 5 8.74 -2.86 -11.16
C VAL A 5 8.77 -2.24 -12.55
N ASN A 6 8.13 -1.09 -12.73
CA ASN A 6 7.98 -0.42 -14.03
C ASN A 6 9.32 -0.18 -14.73
N ALA A 7 10.33 0.33 -14.01
CA ALA A 7 11.65 0.59 -14.55
C ALA A 7 12.45 -0.67 -14.93
N LEU A 8 12.09 -1.83 -14.39
CA LEU A 8 12.79 -3.11 -14.64
C LEU A 8 12.02 -4.01 -15.61
N GLY A 9 10.72 -3.82 -15.76
CA GLY A 9 9.84 -4.68 -16.54
C GLY A 9 9.77 -6.13 -16.02
N SER A 10 10.13 -6.37 -14.74
CA SER A 10 10.26 -7.70 -14.16
C SER A 10 10.01 -7.68 -12.64
N HIS A 11 9.65 -8.85 -12.09
CA HIS A 11 9.56 -9.12 -10.65
C HIS A 11 10.91 -9.40 -9.99
N ALA A 12 11.95 -9.69 -10.79
CA ALA A 12 13.28 -10.00 -10.29
C ALA A 12 14.35 -9.48 -11.25
N ARG A 13 15.49 -9.10 -10.69
CA ARG A 13 16.67 -8.69 -11.46
C ARG A 13 17.91 -9.26 -10.84
N LEU A 14 18.71 -9.95 -11.61
CA LEU A 14 20.06 -10.34 -11.21
C LEU A 14 20.97 -9.10 -11.23
N GLY A 15 21.49 -8.73 -10.07
CA GLY A 15 22.48 -7.66 -9.90
C GLY A 15 23.90 -8.12 -10.19
N ARG A 16 24.85 -7.19 -10.03
CA ARG A 16 26.31 -7.46 -10.11
C ARG A 16 27.00 -7.23 -8.76
N GLY A 17 26.27 -6.82 -7.74
CA GLY A 17 26.78 -6.57 -6.40
C GLY A 17 26.67 -7.80 -5.50
N GLU A 18 27.14 -7.64 -4.26
CA GLU A 18 27.13 -8.69 -3.23
C GLU A 18 25.83 -8.71 -2.40
N LEU A 19 24.90 -7.78 -2.66
CA LEU A 19 23.67 -7.63 -1.89
C LEU A 19 22.49 -8.30 -2.61
N LEU A 20 21.74 -9.10 -1.88
CA LEU A 20 20.42 -9.56 -2.24
C LEU A 20 19.37 -8.69 -1.55
N VAL A 21 18.52 -8.00 -2.31
CA VAL A 21 17.35 -7.30 -1.79
C VAL A 21 16.12 -8.13 -2.13
N ALA A 22 15.39 -8.57 -1.10
CA ALA A 22 14.23 -9.43 -1.25
C ALA A 22 13.03 -8.83 -0.49
N GLU A 23 11.85 -8.97 -1.06
CA GLU A 23 10.60 -8.81 -0.35
C GLU A 23 10.35 -10.08 0.46
N ALA A 24 10.17 -9.93 1.76
CA ALA A 24 9.86 -11.02 2.67
C ALA A 24 8.34 -11.07 2.86
N ASP A 25 7.72 -12.18 2.49
CA ASP A 25 6.27 -12.40 2.56
C ASP A 25 5.93 -13.07 3.90
N GLU A 26 5.10 -12.40 4.70
CA GLU A 26 4.66 -12.87 6.02
C GLU A 26 3.46 -13.81 5.96
N ASN A 27 2.77 -13.90 4.86
CA ASN A 27 1.47 -14.55 4.66
C ASN A 27 1.40 -15.99 5.24
N ASP A 28 2.48 -16.78 5.11
CA ASP A 28 2.55 -18.18 5.58
C ASP A 28 3.69 -18.40 6.61
N GLY A 29 4.26 -17.32 7.15
CA GLY A 29 5.38 -17.40 8.07
C GLY A 29 6.71 -17.80 7.44
N SER A 30 6.79 -17.95 6.12
CA SER A 30 8.01 -18.37 5.42
C SER A 30 9.15 -17.38 5.57
N PHE A 31 8.86 -16.08 5.76
CA PHE A 31 9.85 -15.04 6.03
C PHE A 31 10.74 -15.37 7.26
N LEU A 32 10.22 -16.12 8.23
CA LEU A 32 10.98 -16.61 9.38
C LEU A 32 12.11 -17.61 9.01
N ARG A 33 12.12 -18.14 7.79
CA ARG A 33 13.21 -19.01 7.30
C ARG A 33 14.38 -18.21 6.72
N LEU A 34 14.18 -16.92 6.50
CA LEU A 34 15.25 -16.05 6.02
C LEU A 34 16.24 -15.73 7.14
N SER A 35 17.48 -15.45 6.76
CA SER A 35 18.55 -14.98 7.66
C SER A 35 19.05 -13.60 7.16
N PRO A 36 18.28 -12.53 7.37
CA PRO A 36 18.61 -11.22 6.85
C PRO A 36 19.74 -10.57 7.64
N THR A 37 20.55 -9.76 6.95
CA THR A 37 21.52 -8.86 7.61
C THR A 37 20.87 -7.52 7.94
N ILE A 38 20.00 -7.04 7.05
CA ILE A 38 19.21 -5.81 7.25
C ILE A 38 17.74 -6.17 7.08
N VAL A 39 16.90 -5.72 7.99
CA VAL A 39 15.44 -5.87 7.95
C VAL A 39 14.79 -4.51 7.89
N ALA A 40 13.79 -4.34 7.05
CA ALA A 40 12.88 -3.21 7.10
C ALA A 40 11.47 -3.69 7.40
N VAL A 41 10.80 -3.04 8.36
CA VAL A 41 9.39 -3.27 8.67
C VAL A 41 8.65 -1.94 8.55
N THR A 42 7.64 -1.91 7.68
CA THR A 42 6.90 -0.69 7.36
C THR A 42 5.72 -0.47 8.26
N ASP A 43 5.03 -1.54 8.60
CA ASP A 43 3.84 -1.53 9.46
C ASP A 43 3.56 -2.94 9.97
N LEU A 44 2.68 -3.03 10.94
CA LEU A 44 2.08 -4.24 11.47
C LEU A 44 0.57 -4.09 11.44
N ASP A 45 -0.09 -4.85 10.57
CA ASP A 45 -1.55 -4.80 10.51
C ASP A 45 -2.19 -6.16 10.82
N ARG A 46 -3.50 -6.14 10.99
CA ARG A 46 -4.33 -7.30 11.29
C ARG A 46 -4.62 -8.08 10.02
N GLU A 47 -3.61 -8.79 9.53
CA GLU A 47 -3.70 -9.56 8.30
C GLU A 47 -3.27 -11.03 8.54
N HIS A 48 -3.66 -11.94 7.65
CA HIS A 48 -3.30 -13.36 7.71
C HIS A 48 -3.66 -14.06 9.03
N LEU A 49 -4.79 -13.66 9.65
CA LEU A 49 -5.28 -14.28 10.88
C LEU A 49 -5.69 -15.75 10.70
N ASP A 50 -5.99 -16.17 9.48
CA ASP A 50 -6.19 -17.57 9.09
C ASP A 50 -4.92 -18.41 9.31
N HIS A 51 -3.72 -17.82 9.15
CA HIS A 51 -2.45 -18.48 9.43
C HIS A 51 -2.01 -18.27 10.89
N TYR A 52 -1.99 -17.04 11.40
CA TYR A 52 -1.43 -16.72 12.71
C TYR A 52 -2.41 -16.96 13.87
N GLY A 53 -3.70 -16.89 13.62
CA GLY A 53 -4.76 -17.07 14.62
C GLY A 53 -4.98 -15.84 15.52
N SER A 54 -3.97 -15.02 15.81
CA SER A 54 -4.13 -13.81 16.64
C SER A 54 -3.06 -12.75 16.36
N MET A 55 -3.32 -11.50 16.79
CA MET A 55 -2.36 -10.40 16.72
C MET A 55 -1.10 -10.65 17.54
N GLU A 56 -1.23 -11.33 18.68
CA GLU A 56 -0.09 -11.68 19.53
C GLU A 56 0.89 -12.57 18.76
N ARG A 57 0.40 -13.53 18.00
CA ARG A 57 1.22 -14.40 17.16
C ARG A 57 1.90 -13.63 16.03
N ILE A 58 1.21 -12.68 15.40
CA ILE A 58 1.80 -11.80 14.40
C ILE A 58 2.94 -11.01 15.05
N ASN A 59 2.70 -10.37 16.18
CA ASN A 59 3.70 -9.60 16.94
C ASN A 59 4.92 -10.46 17.31
N GLU A 60 4.71 -11.67 17.82
CA GLU A 60 5.77 -12.62 18.16
C GLU A 60 6.61 -12.98 16.93
N SER A 61 5.98 -13.25 15.79
CA SER A 61 6.64 -13.63 14.54
C SER A 61 7.50 -12.48 13.98
N PHE A 62 6.96 -11.26 13.98
CA PHE A 62 7.73 -10.10 13.54
C PHE A 62 8.88 -9.77 14.50
N LEU A 63 8.66 -9.90 15.81
CA LEU A 63 9.73 -9.72 16.79
C LEU A 63 10.83 -10.77 16.62
N GLU A 64 10.47 -12.05 16.38
CA GLU A 64 11.41 -13.11 16.04
C GLU A 64 12.22 -12.75 14.79
N PHE A 65 11.54 -12.32 13.73
CA PHE A 65 12.20 -11.96 12.47
C PHE A 65 13.18 -10.80 12.64
N ILE A 66 12.77 -9.74 13.32
CA ILE A 66 13.63 -8.59 13.63
C ILE A 66 14.86 -9.03 14.44
N ASN A 67 14.67 -9.90 15.43
CA ASN A 67 15.75 -10.37 16.29
C ASN A 67 16.65 -11.45 15.65
N LYS A 68 16.34 -11.92 14.41
CA LYS A 68 17.23 -12.84 13.67
C LYS A 68 18.44 -12.17 13.03
N ILE A 69 18.44 -10.85 12.88
CA ILE A 69 19.60 -10.16 12.28
C ILE A 69 20.86 -10.42 13.12
N PRO A 70 22.05 -10.49 12.51
CA PRO A 70 23.29 -10.65 13.24
C PRO A 70 23.60 -9.43 14.10
N PHE A 71 24.57 -9.53 15.01
CA PHE A 71 24.91 -8.43 15.93
C PHE A 71 25.38 -7.16 15.20
N TYR A 72 25.91 -7.30 14.00
CA TYR A 72 26.35 -6.20 13.12
C TYR A 72 25.26 -5.73 12.15
N GLY A 73 24.10 -6.37 12.16
CA GLY A 73 22.97 -6.03 11.29
C GLY A 73 22.20 -4.79 11.75
N LEU A 74 21.17 -4.45 10.99
CA LEU A 74 20.29 -3.31 11.27
C LEU A 74 18.82 -3.67 11.01
N ALA A 75 17.95 -3.30 11.94
CA ALA A 75 16.51 -3.20 11.67
C ALA A 75 16.12 -1.73 11.43
N VAL A 76 15.37 -1.45 10.37
CA VAL A 76 14.81 -0.14 10.02
C VAL A 76 13.31 -0.21 10.22
N LEU A 77 12.77 0.52 11.20
CA LEU A 77 11.43 0.32 11.75
C LEU A 77 10.60 1.60 11.70
N CYS A 78 9.35 1.50 11.26
CA CYS A 78 8.42 2.62 11.24
C CYS A 78 8.01 3.01 12.67
N ALA A 79 8.28 4.25 13.06
CA ALA A 79 7.85 4.79 14.35
C ALA A 79 6.43 5.37 14.31
N ASP A 80 5.88 5.60 13.12
CA ASP A 80 4.51 6.08 12.96
C ASP A 80 3.47 4.96 13.17
N ASP A 81 3.87 3.69 13.06
CA ASP A 81 3.01 2.54 13.33
C ASP A 81 2.99 2.21 14.83
N GLU A 82 1.81 2.26 15.44
CA GLU A 82 1.63 2.07 16.89
C GLU A 82 1.88 0.62 17.31
N ARG A 83 1.49 -0.37 16.49
CA ARG A 83 1.68 -1.79 16.80
C ARG A 83 3.15 -2.16 16.72
N LEU A 84 3.83 -1.70 15.67
CA LEU A 84 5.26 -1.94 15.51
C LEU A 84 6.07 -1.23 16.61
N SER A 85 5.74 0.02 16.94
CA SER A 85 6.44 0.76 17.99
C SER A 85 6.26 0.15 19.39
N ALA A 86 5.14 -0.53 19.65
CA ALA A 86 4.94 -1.29 20.88
C ALA A 86 5.91 -2.47 21.04
N LEU A 87 6.52 -2.95 19.96
CA LEU A 87 7.53 -4.02 20.00
C LEU A 87 8.94 -3.51 20.33
N PHE A 88 9.23 -2.22 20.20
CA PHE A 88 10.57 -1.66 20.37
C PHE A 88 11.25 -2.06 21.69
N PRO A 89 10.56 -2.06 22.87
CA PRO A 89 11.18 -2.48 24.13
C PRO A 89 11.69 -3.94 24.15
N ASN A 90 11.17 -4.80 23.26
CA ASN A 90 11.50 -6.21 23.17
C ASN A 90 12.55 -6.52 22.08
N ILE A 91 13.00 -5.51 21.35
CA ILE A 91 14.02 -5.66 20.31
C ILE A 91 15.39 -5.61 20.97
N VAL A 92 16.13 -6.71 20.85
CA VAL A 92 17.48 -6.84 21.44
C VAL A 92 18.60 -6.59 20.41
N LYS A 93 18.23 -6.25 19.19
CA LYS A 93 19.14 -5.98 18.10
C LYS A 93 19.26 -4.48 17.82
N ARG A 94 20.31 -4.11 17.09
CA ARG A 94 20.49 -2.72 16.65
C ARG A 94 19.37 -2.34 15.71
N TYR A 95 18.69 -1.24 15.99
CA TYR A 95 17.67 -0.70 15.10
C TYR A 95 17.76 0.82 14.96
N GLN A 96 17.17 1.31 13.90
CA GLN A 96 16.93 2.73 13.63
C GLN A 96 15.45 2.90 13.26
N THR A 97 14.90 4.03 13.67
CA THR A 97 13.51 4.35 13.42
C THR A 97 13.37 5.37 12.28
N TYR A 98 12.28 5.28 11.57
CA TYR A 98 11.89 6.30 10.61
C TYR A 98 10.41 6.67 10.78
N GLY A 99 10.05 7.89 10.36
CA GLY A 99 8.66 8.34 10.44
C GLY A 99 8.49 9.79 9.97
N LEU A 100 7.24 10.19 9.86
CA LEU A 100 6.83 11.53 9.49
C LEU A 100 6.51 12.37 10.72
N HIS A 101 6.15 11.72 11.82
CA HIS A 101 5.65 12.34 13.03
C HIS A 101 6.51 11.99 14.25
N GLU A 102 6.46 12.85 15.25
CA GLU A 102 6.93 12.54 16.59
C GLU A 102 5.75 11.99 17.39
N ARG A 103 5.88 10.82 17.97
CA ARG A 103 4.84 10.17 18.75
C ARG A 103 5.34 9.73 20.11
N GLY A 104 4.55 9.97 21.16
CA GLY A 104 4.90 9.54 22.53
C GLY A 104 6.26 10.04 23.02
N GLY A 105 6.76 11.20 22.52
CA GLY A 105 8.07 11.73 22.83
C GLY A 105 9.23 11.06 22.07
N VAL A 106 8.95 10.14 21.16
CA VAL A 106 9.95 9.51 20.30
C VAL A 106 10.10 10.33 19.02
N VAL A 107 11.32 10.84 18.80
CA VAL A 107 11.72 11.45 17.53
C VAL A 107 12.35 10.36 16.68
N PRO A 108 11.82 10.09 15.48
CA PRO A 108 12.42 9.09 14.59
C PRO A 108 13.86 9.46 14.21
N ASP A 109 14.75 8.45 14.10
CA ASP A 109 16.11 8.68 13.60
C ASP A 109 16.13 9.30 12.20
N PHE A 110 15.25 8.79 11.31
CA PHE A 110 15.02 9.36 9.98
C PHE A 110 13.65 10.01 9.93
N LYS A 111 13.62 11.28 9.58
CA LYS A 111 12.38 12.07 9.52
C LYS A 111 12.26 12.83 8.20
N ALA A 112 11.06 12.87 7.62
CA ALA A 112 10.75 13.74 6.52
C ALA A 112 9.98 14.98 6.99
N THR A 113 10.32 16.15 6.44
CA THR A 113 9.64 17.42 6.65
C THR A 113 9.45 18.17 5.33
N ASP A 114 8.77 19.30 5.36
CA ASP A 114 8.53 20.14 4.18
C ASP A 114 7.94 19.33 3.01
N ILE A 115 6.99 18.43 3.35
CA ILE A 115 6.40 17.50 2.39
C ILE A 115 5.41 18.27 1.51
N SER A 116 5.67 18.27 0.20
CA SER A 116 4.78 18.78 -0.83
C SER A 116 4.34 17.64 -1.73
N LEU A 117 3.08 17.24 -1.60
CA LEU A 117 2.49 16.20 -2.43
C LEU A 117 2.04 16.83 -3.76
N ARG A 118 2.32 16.13 -4.85
CA ARG A 118 1.95 16.51 -6.22
C ARG A 118 1.21 15.34 -6.86
N GLN A 119 0.54 15.60 -7.99
CA GLN A 119 -0.21 14.55 -8.71
C GLN A 119 0.59 13.24 -8.84
N TRP A 120 1.75 13.30 -9.46
CA TRP A 120 2.59 12.14 -9.77
C TRP A 120 3.89 12.12 -8.97
N GLY A 121 3.86 12.58 -7.73
CA GLY A 121 5.06 12.54 -6.92
C GLY A 121 4.98 13.32 -5.62
N ALA A 122 6.13 13.41 -4.98
CA ALA A 122 6.30 14.19 -3.76
C ALA A 122 7.70 14.83 -3.73
N GLU A 123 7.79 15.97 -3.07
CA GLU A 123 9.06 16.60 -2.70
C GLU A 123 9.09 16.73 -1.17
N PHE A 124 10.23 16.45 -0.55
CA PHE A 124 10.38 16.52 0.91
C PHE A 124 11.85 16.74 1.30
N ARG A 125 12.10 17.14 2.55
CA ARG A 125 13.42 17.15 3.15
C ARG A 125 13.57 15.95 4.08
N ALA A 126 14.69 15.24 3.97
CA ALA A 126 15.01 14.16 4.90
C ALA A 126 16.05 14.60 5.90
N TYR A 127 15.92 14.09 7.12
CA TYR A 127 16.86 14.31 8.21
C TYR A 127 17.26 12.98 8.82
N PHE A 128 18.51 12.87 9.22
CA PHE A 128 19.02 11.77 10.04
C PHE A 128 19.52 12.32 11.36
N ARG A 129 18.86 12.01 12.47
CA ARG A 129 19.20 12.50 13.82
C ARG A 129 19.44 14.00 13.85
N GLY A 130 18.55 14.76 13.25
CA GLY A 130 18.62 16.22 13.13
C GLY A 130 19.57 16.75 12.06
N LYS A 131 20.43 15.91 11.46
CA LYS A 131 21.29 16.32 10.34
C LYS A 131 20.48 16.36 9.05
N ASN A 132 20.46 17.51 8.38
CA ASN A 132 19.77 17.69 7.10
C ASN A 132 20.51 16.93 5.97
N LEU A 133 19.80 16.00 5.31
CA LEU A 133 20.29 15.25 4.16
C LEU A 133 19.93 15.92 2.82
N GLY A 134 19.20 17.04 2.88
CA GLY A 134 18.75 17.81 1.73
C GLY A 134 17.39 17.40 1.20
N PRO A 135 17.00 18.00 0.03
CA PRO A 135 15.72 17.71 -0.60
C PRO A 135 15.76 16.37 -1.35
N PHE A 136 14.63 15.68 -1.36
CA PHE A 136 14.38 14.47 -2.14
C PHE A 136 13.12 14.66 -2.98
N ARG A 137 13.03 13.90 -4.06
CA ARG A 137 11.89 13.86 -4.96
C ARG A 137 11.52 12.42 -5.25
N LEU A 138 10.21 12.15 -5.27
CA LEU A 138 9.63 10.89 -5.71
C LEU A 138 8.80 11.12 -6.97
N ALA A 139 8.74 10.11 -7.84
CA ALA A 139 7.86 10.08 -9.01
C ALA A 139 6.66 9.13 -8.79
N VAL A 140 6.26 8.93 -7.53
CA VAL A 140 5.08 8.15 -7.12
C VAL A 140 4.26 8.96 -6.12
N PRO A 141 2.90 8.93 -6.20
CA PRO A 141 2.03 9.75 -5.37
C PRO A 141 1.85 9.17 -3.96
N GLY A 142 1.36 9.99 -3.05
CA GLY A 142 0.91 9.60 -1.71
C GLY A 142 1.96 9.75 -0.61
N ILE A 143 1.47 10.15 0.55
CA ILE A 143 2.30 10.39 1.75
C ILE A 143 2.98 9.11 2.25
N HIS A 144 2.33 7.94 2.10
CA HIS A 144 2.89 6.65 2.45
C HIS A 144 4.17 6.33 1.66
N ASN A 145 4.28 6.79 0.40
CA ASN A 145 5.51 6.62 -0.39
C ASN A 145 6.64 7.53 0.11
N VAL A 146 6.35 8.68 0.71
CA VAL A 146 7.36 9.48 1.41
C VAL A 146 7.90 8.71 2.62
N SER A 147 7.02 8.08 3.40
CA SER A 147 7.40 7.21 4.52
C SER A 147 8.27 6.04 4.03
N ASN A 148 7.85 5.33 2.99
CA ASN A 148 8.61 4.22 2.40
C ASN A 148 9.98 4.67 1.85
N ALA A 149 10.09 5.88 1.32
CA ALA A 149 11.36 6.42 0.85
C ALA A 149 12.38 6.62 1.99
N LEU A 150 11.93 6.91 3.22
CA LEU A 150 12.83 7.00 4.38
C LEU A 150 13.51 5.66 4.67
N VAL A 151 12.84 4.53 4.43
CA VAL A 151 13.45 3.18 4.51
C VAL A 151 14.64 3.06 3.54
N ALA A 152 14.40 3.44 2.28
CA ALA A 152 15.45 3.38 1.26
C ALA A 152 16.62 4.32 1.59
N ILE A 153 16.35 5.51 2.15
CA ILE A 153 17.36 6.45 2.62
C ILE A 153 18.15 5.85 3.78
N ALA A 154 17.46 5.27 4.77
CA ALA A 154 18.09 4.67 5.96
C ALA A 154 19.02 3.52 5.57
N ILE A 155 18.53 2.58 4.75
CA ILE A 155 19.34 1.45 4.27
C ILE A 155 20.48 1.94 3.38
N GLY A 156 20.26 2.91 2.51
CA GLY A 156 21.28 3.47 1.65
C GLY A 156 22.44 4.12 2.45
N ILE A 157 22.12 4.83 3.54
CA ILE A 157 23.11 5.42 4.45
C ILE A 157 23.86 4.34 5.21
N GLU A 158 23.17 3.30 5.71
CA GLU A 158 23.81 2.15 6.37
C GLU A 158 24.80 1.42 5.46
N LEU A 159 24.49 1.33 4.17
CA LEU A 159 25.34 0.74 3.15
C LEU A 159 26.39 1.73 2.59
N GLU A 160 26.57 2.89 3.24
CA GLU A 160 27.52 3.93 2.84
C GLU A 160 27.33 4.44 1.41
N ILE A 161 26.11 4.32 0.85
CA ILE A 161 25.78 4.85 -0.47
C ILE A 161 25.74 6.38 -0.39
N PRO A 162 26.46 7.09 -1.27
CA PRO A 162 26.41 8.55 -1.31
C PRO A 162 24.98 9.06 -1.46
N VAL A 163 24.60 10.04 -0.62
CA VAL A 163 23.24 10.59 -0.58
C VAL A 163 22.73 11.04 -1.95
N ASP A 164 23.60 11.55 -2.80
CA ASP A 164 23.25 11.95 -4.18
C ASP A 164 22.84 10.78 -5.06
N LEU A 165 23.40 9.59 -4.84
CA LEU A 165 22.98 8.38 -5.55
C LEU A 165 21.65 7.86 -5.02
N ILE A 166 21.42 7.91 -3.70
CA ILE A 166 20.12 7.58 -3.09
C ILE A 166 19.06 8.51 -3.67
N ARG A 167 19.32 9.81 -3.72
CA ARG A 167 18.41 10.83 -4.29
C ARG A 167 18.07 10.56 -5.75
N LYS A 168 19.07 10.22 -6.57
CA LYS A 168 18.88 9.85 -7.98
C LYS A 168 18.05 8.59 -8.12
N GLY A 169 18.30 7.57 -7.30
CA GLY A 169 17.55 6.30 -7.30
C GLY A 169 16.08 6.52 -6.99
N LEU A 170 15.77 7.27 -5.94
CA LEU A 170 14.40 7.60 -5.55
C LEU A 170 13.66 8.43 -6.62
N ALA A 171 14.32 9.41 -7.22
CA ALA A 171 13.74 10.22 -8.29
C ALA A 171 13.48 9.43 -9.58
N ALA A 172 14.25 8.37 -9.83
CA ALA A 172 14.11 7.50 -11.00
C ALA A 172 13.10 6.35 -10.79
N PHE A 173 12.63 6.12 -9.57
CA PHE A 173 11.64 5.09 -9.28
C PHE A 173 10.25 5.55 -9.72
N THR A 174 9.68 4.87 -10.71
CA THR A 174 8.38 5.19 -11.33
C THR A 174 7.26 4.27 -10.87
N GLY A 175 7.47 3.53 -9.76
CA GLY A 175 6.45 2.68 -9.17
C GLY A 175 6.49 1.22 -9.65
N VAL A 176 5.47 0.51 -9.21
CA VAL A 176 5.23 -0.91 -9.48
C VAL A 176 3.88 -1.03 -10.19
N GLU A 177 3.74 -1.99 -11.10
CA GLU A 177 2.45 -2.27 -11.75
C GLU A 177 1.38 -2.54 -10.68
N ARG A 178 0.17 -2.04 -10.92
CA ARG A 178 -0.97 -2.14 -10.00
C ARG A 178 -0.74 -1.48 -8.62
N ARG A 179 0.14 -0.47 -8.51
CA ARG A 179 0.28 0.41 -7.34
C ARG A 179 0.09 1.85 -7.79
N PHE A 180 -1.13 2.36 -7.62
CA PHE A 180 -1.61 3.64 -8.16
C PHE A 180 -1.19 3.84 -9.62
N HIS A 181 -1.46 2.82 -10.43
CA HIS A 181 -0.98 2.72 -11.81
C HIS A 181 -1.93 3.42 -12.78
N LEU A 182 -1.48 4.50 -13.40
CA LEU A 182 -2.25 5.17 -14.45
C LEU A 182 -2.42 4.25 -15.65
N ARG A 183 -3.65 3.93 -15.98
CA ARG A 183 -4.01 3.11 -17.15
C ARG A 183 -4.40 3.97 -18.36
N GLY A 184 -4.61 5.26 -18.16
CA GLY A 184 -4.87 6.26 -19.20
C GLY A 184 -6.00 7.21 -18.84
N GLU A 185 -6.31 8.10 -19.78
CA GLU A 185 -7.44 9.02 -19.72
C GLU A 185 -8.25 8.93 -21.00
N ALA A 186 -9.57 8.82 -20.88
CA ALA A 186 -10.51 8.74 -22.02
C ALA A 186 -11.80 9.48 -21.66
N GLY A 187 -12.37 10.26 -22.60
CA GLY A 187 -13.57 11.04 -22.36
C GLY A 187 -13.44 12.06 -21.20
N GLY A 188 -12.23 12.52 -20.89
CA GLY A 188 -11.95 13.38 -19.73
C GLY A 188 -11.97 12.64 -18.38
N ILE A 189 -12.02 11.31 -18.38
CA ILE A 189 -12.04 10.43 -17.22
C ILE A 189 -10.68 9.75 -17.10
N MET A 190 -10.02 9.93 -15.95
CA MET A 190 -8.77 9.26 -15.61
C MET A 190 -9.05 7.87 -15.05
N VAL A 191 -8.35 6.85 -15.53
CA VAL A 191 -8.48 5.47 -15.03
C VAL A 191 -7.16 5.04 -14.39
N VAL A 192 -7.23 4.66 -13.12
CA VAL A 192 -6.11 4.20 -12.29
C VAL A 192 -6.41 2.79 -11.78
N ASP A 193 -5.41 1.94 -11.71
CA ASP A 193 -5.51 0.60 -11.11
C ASP A 193 -4.59 0.48 -9.90
N ASP A 194 -5.12 -0.11 -8.81
CA ASP A 194 -4.35 -0.35 -7.60
C ASP A 194 -4.66 -1.74 -7.03
N TYR A 195 -3.65 -2.39 -6.51
CA TYR A 195 -3.72 -3.73 -5.91
C TYR A 195 -4.31 -3.73 -4.50
N GLY A 196 -4.52 -2.56 -3.91
CA GLY A 196 -5.00 -2.39 -2.54
C GLY A 196 -6.28 -3.20 -2.28
N HIS A 197 -6.20 -4.04 -1.25
CA HIS A 197 -7.26 -4.98 -0.91
C HIS A 197 -7.48 -5.11 0.61
N HIS A 198 -6.57 -4.57 1.42
CA HIS A 198 -6.74 -4.40 2.85
C HIS A 198 -7.33 -3.01 3.16
N PRO A 199 -8.17 -2.84 4.21
CA PRO A 199 -8.77 -1.53 4.53
C PRO A 199 -7.76 -0.39 4.67
N THR A 200 -6.61 -0.66 5.26
CA THR A 200 -5.51 0.30 5.42
C THR A 200 -4.94 0.73 4.08
N GLU A 201 -4.72 -0.21 3.15
CA GLU A 201 -4.26 0.08 1.78
C GLU A 201 -5.30 0.89 1.01
N VAL A 202 -6.58 0.52 1.10
CA VAL A 202 -7.70 1.25 0.49
C VAL A 202 -7.69 2.71 0.96
N LYS A 203 -7.64 2.95 2.26
CA LYS A 203 -7.57 4.31 2.84
C LYS A 203 -6.36 5.09 2.30
N ALA A 204 -5.18 4.48 2.26
CA ALA A 204 -3.96 5.11 1.78
C ALA A 204 -4.04 5.48 0.29
N THR A 205 -4.60 4.60 -0.54
CA THR A 205 -4.78 4.83 -1.98
C THR A 205 -5.80 5.94 -2.25
N LEU A 206 -6.94 5.93 -1.54
CA LEU A 206 -7.95 6.99 -1.68
C LEU A 206 -7.40 8.34 -1.21
N ALA A 207 -6.65 8.37 -0.11
CA ALA A 207 -5.99 9.58 0.36
C ALA A 207 -4.99 10.12 -0.68
N ALA A 208 -4.19 9.26 -1.31
CA ALA A 208 -3.29 9.66 -2.37
C ALA A 208 -4.04 10.25 -3.57
N ALA A 209 -5.17 9.65 -3.97
CA ALA A 209 -6.02 10.18 -5.04
C ALA A 209 -6.58 11.57 -4.70
N LYS A 210 -7.15 11.74 -3.51
CA LYS A 210 -7.73 13.03 -3.07
C LYS A 210 -6.69 14.13 -2.88
N GLN A 211 -5.49 13.79 -2.41
CA GLN A 211 -4.40 14.75 -2.22
C GLN A 211 -3.76 15.16 -3.54
N GLY A 212 -3.73 14.28 -4.53
CA GLY A 212 -3.08 14.53 -5.82
C GLY A 212 -4.00 15.20 -6.84
N TRP A 213 -5.30 14.96 -6.79
CA TRP A 213 -6.24 15.38 -7.84
C TRP A 213 -7.53 15.96 -7.27
N GLU A 214 -7.93 17.13 -7.79
CA GLU A 214 -9.25 17.73 -7.53
C GLU A 214 -10.30 17.11 -8.46
N ARG A 215 -10.51 15.78 -8.34
CA ARG A 215 -11.46 15.03 -9.15
C ARG A 215 -12.46 14.29 -8.26
N ARG A 216 -13.66 14.06 -8.78
CA ARG A 216 -14.61 13.13 -8.16
C ARG A 216 -14.02 11.71 -8.24
N LEU A 217 -13.96 11.01 -7.11
CA LEU A 217 -13.35 9.69 -6.99
C LEU A 217 -14.43 8.61 -7.05
N VAL A 218 -14.40 7.82 -8.10
CA VAL A 218 -15.27 6.67 -8.32
C VAL A 218 -14.46 5.40 -8.15
N VAL A 219 -14.83 4.54 -7.22
CA VAL A 219 -14.09 3.33 -6.87
C VAL A 219 -14.84 2.10 -7.38
N LEU A 220 -14.14 1.21 -8.05
CA LEU A 220 -14.58 -0.13 -8.42
C LEU A 220 -13.79 -1.12 -7.55
N PHE A 221 -14.43 -1.74 -6.57
CA PHE A 221 -13.77 -2.57 -5.58
C PHE A 221 -14.16 -4.03 -5.69
N GLN A 222 -13.17 -4.91 -5.66
CA GLN A 222 -13.34 -6.35 -5.52
C GLN A 222 -12.72 -6.82 -4.20
N PRO A 223 -13.52 -7.23 -3.22
CA PRO A 223 -13.01 -7.82 -2.00
C PRO A 223 -12.20 -9.08 -2.32
N HIS A 224 -11.11 -9.31 -1.62
CA HIS A 224 -10.19 -10.43 -1.90
C HIS A 224 -10.09 -11.34 -0.68
N ARG A 225 -10.42 -12.63 -0.86
CA ARG A 225 -10.58 -13.69 0.15
C ARG A 225 -11.78 -13.49 1.09
N TYR A 226 -12.48 -14.56 1.34
CA TYR A 226 -13.59 -14.58 2.31
C TYR A 226 -13.10 -14.37 3.73
N THR A 227 -11.97 -14.96 4.11
CA THR A 227 -11.37 -14.82 5.44
C THR A 227 -11.05 -13.36 5.73
N ARG A 228 -10.34 -12.64 4.84
CA ARG A 228 -10.04 -11.21 5.02
C ARG A 228 -11.30 -10.37 5.07
N THR A 229 -12.26 -10.62 4.16
CA THR A 229 -13.53 -9.85 4.15
C THR A 229 -14.28 -10.00 5.46
N ARG A 230 -14.32 -11.20 6.05
CA ARG A 230 -14.91 -11.47 7.36
C ARG A 230 -14.15 -10.74 8.47
N ASP A 231 -12.83 -10.91 8.52
CA ASP A 231 -12.00 -10.46 9.63
C ASP A 231 -11.82 -8.95 9.68
N CYS A 232 -11.92 -8.28 8.52
CA CYS A 232 -11.79 -6.83 8.39
C CYS A 232 -13.12 -6.12 8.09
N ILE A 233 -14.27 -6.77 8.26
CA ILE A 233 -15.57 -6.21 7.85
C ILE A 233 -15.86 -4.84 8.49
N GLU A 234 -15.52 -4.68 9.78
CA GLU A 234 -15.71 -3.42 10.51
C GLU A 234 -14.73 -2.35 10.06
N ASP A 235 -13.49 -2.73 9.72
CA ASP A 235 -12.47 -1.81 9.21
C ASP A 235 -12.82 -1.29 7.81
N PHE A 236 -13.47 -2.13 6.99
CA PHE A 236 -13.99 -1.74 5.68
C PHE A 236 -15.15 -0.75 5.77
N ALA A 237 -15.92 -0.74 6.87
CA ALA A 237 -17.03 0.17 7.05
C ALA A 237 -16.67 1.63 6.76
N HIS A 238 -15.45 2.04 7.12
CA HIS A 238 -14.91 3.39 6.94
C HIS A 238 -13.70 3.46 6.00
N ALA A 239 -13.44 2.41 5.23
CA ALA A 239 -12.30 2.42 4.32
C ALA A 239 -12.52 3.31 3.08
N PHE A 240 -13.78 3.55 2.73
CA PHE A 240 -14.19 4.26 1.53
C PHE A 240 -14.70 5.69 1.77
N ASP A 241 -14.59 6.24 2.98
CA ASP A 241 -15.13 7.57 3.36
C ASP A 241 -14.66 8.71 2.43
N GLN A 242 -13.50 8.56 1.79
CA GLN A 242 -12.97 9.55 0.85
C GLN A 242 -13.44 9.36 -0.61
N ALA A 243 -14.14 8.27 -0.92
CA ALA A 243 -14.70 8.06 -2.24
C ALA A 243 -16.02 8.82 -2.39
N ASP A 244 -16.26 9.38 -3.58
CA ASP A 244 -17.54 10.03 -3.89
C ASP A 244 -18.61 9.02 -4.34
N GLN A 245 -18.15 7.88 -4.89
CA GLN A 245 -19.01 6.75 -5.29
C GLN A 245 -18.21 5.45 -5.24
N VAL A 246 -18.84 4.38 -4.75
CA VAL A 246 -18.23 3.04 -4.65
C VAL A 246 -19.13 2.01 -5.31
N PHE A 247 -18.55 1.19 -6.17
CA PHE A 247 -19.17 -0.01 -6.73
C PHE A 247 -18.39 -1.22 -6.24
N VAL A 248 -19.06 -2.14 -5.57
CA VAL A 248 -18.45 -3.34 -5.00
C VAL A 248 -18.99 -4.55 -5.72
N THR A 249 -18.12 -5.46 -6.14
CA THR A 249 -18.53 -6.74 -6.72
C THR A 249 -18.39 -7.87 -5.72
N GLU A 250 -18.66 -9.12 -6.18
CA GLU A 250 -18.55 -10.30 -5.31
C GLU A 250 -17.08 -10.59 -4.93
N VAL A 251 -16.91 -11.30 -3.82
CA VAL A 251 -15.60 -11.64 -3.26
C VAL A 251 -14.81 -12.51 -4.24
N TYR A 252 -13.58 -12.11 -4.55
CA TYR A 252 -12.63 -12.97 -5.24
C TYR A 252 -12.09 -14.02 -4.25
N ALA A 253 -12.44 -15.26 -4.49
CA ALA A 253 -12.21 -16.35 -3.53
C ALA A 253 -10.72 -16.68 -3.30
N ALA A 254 -9.85 -16.50 -4.31
CA ALA A 254 -8.43 -16.87 -4.27
C ALA A 254 -8.18 -18.31 -3.76
N GLY A 255 -9.07 -19.24 -4.15
CA GLY A 255 -8.99 -20.66 -3.75
C GLY A 255 -9.68 -21.00 -2.42
N GLU A 256 -10.22 -20.01 -1.70
CA GLU A 256 -11.00 -20.28 -0.47
C GLU A 256 -12.41 -20.76 -0.79
N ALA A 257 -12.98 -21.58 0.11
CA ALA A 257 -14.40 -21.90 0.08
C ALA A 257 -15.23 -20.70 0.57
N PRO A 258 -16.46 -20.49 0.04
CA PRO A 258 -17.35 -19.47 0.54
C PRO A 258 -17.64 -19.62 2.04
N ILE A 259 -17.66 -18.50 2.75
CA ILE A 259 -18.00 -18.45 4.18
C ILE A 259 -19.44 -17.92 4.31
N PRO A 260 -20.36 -18.65 4.98
CA PRO A 260 -21.73 -18.19 5.18
C PRO A 260 -21.79 -16.78 5.80
N GLY A 261 -22.57 -15.89 5.18
CA GLY A 261 -22.74 -14.51 5.64
C GLY A 261 -21.61 -13.55 5.20
N VAL A 262 -20.63 -14.00 4.42
CA VAL A 262 -19.56 -13.18 3.85
C VAL A 262 -19.75 -13.07 2.35
N SER A 263 -20.00 -11.86 1.86
CA SER A 263 -20.22 -11.57 0.43
C SER A 263 -19.93 -10.09 0.14
N GLY A 264 -19.82 -9.74 -1.13
CA GLY A 264 -19.74 -8.34 -1.56
C GLY A 264 -21.01 -7.54 -1.20
N ALA A 265 -22.18 -8.18 -1.28
CA ALA A 265 -23.44 -7.56 -0.85
C ALA A 265 -23.43 -7.22 0.65
N ARG A 266 -22.97 -8.14 1.50
CA ARG A 266 -22.85 -7.90 2.95
C ARG A 266 -21.87 -6.76 3.27
N LEU A 267 -20.79 -6.67 2.52
CA LEU A 267 -19.84 -5.57 2.66
C LEU A 267 -20.48 -4.23 2.32
N VAL A 268 -21.27 -4.16 1.23
CA VAL A 268 -22.03 -2.96 0.85
C VAL A 268 -22.99 -2.55 1.96
N GLU A 269 -23.76 -3.49 2.54
CA GLU A 269 -24.65 -3.20 3.67
C GLU A 269 -23.89 -2.59 4.85
N THR A 270 -22.71 -3.11 5.16
CA THR A 270 -21.86 -2.62 6.25
C THR A 270 -21.38 -1.19 6.01
N ILE A 271 -20.89 -0.89 4.79
CA ILE A 271 -20.42 0.45 4.41
C ILE A 271 -21.59 1.46 4.40
N GLN A 272 -22.77 1.05 3.92
CA GLN A 272 -23.99 1.88 3.94
C GLN A 272 -24.46 2.15 5.38
N ALA A 273 -24.42 1.14 6.24
CA ALA A 273 -24.80 1.28 7.65
C ALA A 273 -23.84 2.22 8.41
N ALA A 274 -22.57 2.30 7.98
CA ALA A 274 -21.60 3.27 8.51
C ALA A 274 -21.80 4.70 7.96
N GLY A 275 -22.75 4.90 7.05
CA GLY A 275 -23.17 6.22 6.58
C GLY A 275 -22.59 6.67 5.23
N HIS A 276 -21.90 5.80 4.49
CA HIS A 276 -21.42 6.18 3.16
C HIS A 276 -22.60 6.39 2.19
N PRO A 277 -22.73 7.58 1.53
CA PRO A 277 -23.95 7.97 0.83
C PRO A 277 -24.17 7.28 -0.52
N ALA A 278 -23.13 6.73 -1.13
CA ALA A 278 -23.16 6.24 -2.50
C ALA A 278 -22.35 4.96 -2.68
N VAL A 279 -22.89 3.83 -2.24
CA VAL A 279 -22.30 2.49 -2.42
C VAL A 279 -23.32 1.58 -3.08
N THR A 280 -22.89 0.84 -4.12
CA THR A 280 -23.74 -0.05 -4.91
C THR A 280 -23.06 -1.41 -5.06
N PHE A 281 -23.84 -2.48 -4.87
CA PHE A 281 -23.40 -3.84 -5.15
C PHE A 281 -23.67 -4.19 -6.64
N ILE A 282 -22.69 -4.79 -7.29
CA ILE A 282 -22.81 -5.34 -8.65
C ILE A 282 -22.33 -6.80 -8.60
N GLU A 283 -23.26 -7.73 -8.64
CA GLU A 283 -23.00 -9.16 -8.45
C GLU A 283 -21.99 -9.72 -9.47
N GLN A 284 -22.22 -9.43 -10.75
CA GLN A 284 -21.38 -9.93 -11.83
C GLN A 284 -20.38 -8.87 -12.25
N LYS A 285 -19.10 -9.08 -11.93
CA LYS A 285 -17.99 -8.18 -12.25
C LYS A 285 -17.99 -7.77 -13.74
N GLU A 286 -18.25 -8.71 -14.62
CA GLU A 286 -18.23 -8.50 -16.07
C GLU A 286 -19.23 -7.44 -16.55
N THR A 287 -20.32 -7.26 -15.83
CA THR A 287 -21.37 -6.25 -16.14
C THR A 287 -21.05 -4.88 -15.54
N MET A 288 -20.03 -4.79 -14.67
CA MET A 288 -19.69 -3.57 -13.96
C MET A 288 -19.37 -2.40 -14.90
N PRO A 289 -18.59 -2.54 -15.99
CA PRO A 289 -18.33 -1.44 -16.91
C PRO A 289 -19.62 -0.79 -17.42
N ASP A 290 -20.60 -1.57 -17.89
CA ASP A 290 -21.85 -1.07 -18.45
C ASP A 290 -22.73 -0.41 -17.37
N GLN A 291 -22.75 -0.98 -16.15
CA GLN A 291 -23.54 -0.44 -15.05
C GLN A 291 -22.92 0.84 -14.45
N VAL A 292 -21.59 0.96 -14.46
CA VAL A 292 -20.89 2.13 -13.93
C VAL A 292 -20.90 3.29 -14.90
N LEU A 293 -20.84 3.02 -16.19
CA LEU A 293 -20.71 4.01 -17.26
C LEU A 293 -21.74 5.16 -17.20
N PRO A 294 -23.04 4.92 -16.93
CA PRO A 294 -24.04 5.98 -16.80
C PRO A 294 -23.78 6.94 -15.63
N HIS A 295 -23.00 6.51 -14.64
CA HIS A 295 -22.66 7.30 -13.44
C HIS A 295 -21.38 8.13 -13.62
N LEU A 296 -20.61 7.90 -14.70
CA LEU A 296 -19.35 8.58 -14.96
C LEU A 296 -19.56 9.87 -15.75
N LYS A 297 -18.75 10.89 -15.43
CA LYS A 297 -18.73 12.17 -16.12
C LYS A 297 -17.29 12.67 -16.33
N PRO A 298 -17.05 13.53 -17.34
CA PRO A 298 -15.75 14.17 -17.49
C PRO A 298 -15.29 14.84 -16.20
N GLY A 299 -14.03 14.68 -15.85
CA GLY A 299 -13.44 15.14 -14.60
C GLY A 299 -13.37 14.05 -13.52
N ASP A 300 -13.96 12.87 -13.71
CA ASP A 300 -13.84 11.78 -12.75
C ASP A 300 -12.43 11.14 -12.74
N LEU A 301 -12.05 10.62 -11.59
CA LEU A 301 -10.98 9.64 -11.42
C LEU A 301 -11.64 8.32 -11.07
N VAL A 302 -11.54 7.34 -11.95
CA VAL A 302 -12.00 5.97 -11.71
C VAL A 302 -10.83 5.14 -11.23
N LEU A 303 -11.01 4.49 -10.09
CA LEU A 303 -9.99 3.68 -9.44
C LEU A 303 -10.50 2.24 -9.32
N THR A 304 -9.84 1.29 -10.02
CA THR A 304 -10.02 -0.13 -9.75
C THR A 304 -9.16 -0.54 -8.57
N LEU A 305 -9.76 -1.21 -7.58
CA LEU A 305 -9.12 -1.64 -6.33
C LEU A 305 -9.35 -3.12 -6.05
N GLY A 306 -8.28 -3.87 -5.85
CA GLY A 306 -8.35 -5.27 -5.44
C GLY A 306 -7.19 -6.12 -5.94
N ALA A 307 -6.83 -7.15 -5.16
CA ALA A 307 -5.77 -8.11 -5.47
C ALA A 307 -6.21 -9.24 -6.42
N GLY A 308 -7.52 -9.34 -6.70
CA GLY A 308 -8.07 -10.28 -7.65
C GLY A 308 -7.89 -9.82 -9.10
N ASP A 309 -8.90 -10.07 -9.89
CA ASP A 309 -8.92 -9.84 -11.34
C ASP A 309 -9.75 -8.63 -11.77
N ILE A 310 -10.03 -7.69 -10.85
CA ILE A 310 -10.77 -6.45 -11.14
C ILE A 310 -10.06 -5.56 -12.17
N ASP A 311 -8.73 -5.64 -12.27
CA ASP A 311 -7.93 -4.93 -13.24
C ASP A 311 -8.27 -5.28 -14.70
N GLN A 312 -8.88 -6.45 -14.94
CA GLN A 312 -9.37 -6.85 -16.26
C GLN A 312 -10.51 -5.94 -16.76
N LEU A 313 -11.19 -5.21 -15.87
CA LEU A 313 -12.25 -4.26 -16.24
C LEU A 313 -11.70 -2.95 -16.83
N VAL A 314 -10.42 -2.67 -16.63
CA VAL A 314 -9.81 -1.40 -17.07
C VAL A 314 -9.89 -1.20 -18.58
N GLU A 315 -9.50 -2.21 -19.37
CA GLU A 315 -9.52 -2.06 -20.84
C GLU A 315 -10.94 -2.03 -21.45
N PRO A 316 -11.89 -2.87 -21.03
CA PRO A 316 -13.30 -2.71 -21.42
C PRO A 316 -13.86 -1.32 -21.10
N LEU A 317 -13.64 -0.83 -19.90
CA LEU A 317 -14.10 0.50 -19.47
C LEU A 317 -13.48 1.60 -20.32
N ARG A 318 -12.16 1.59 -20.54
CA ARG A 318 -11.47 2.58 -21.38
C ARG A 318 -11.95 2.55 -22.82
N SER A 319 -12.11 1.37 -23.41
CA SER A 319 -12.59 1.22 -24.77
C SER A 319 -13.98 1.83 -24.95
N THR A 320 -14.87 1.63 -23.98
CA THR A 320 -16.21 2.22 -23.99
C THR A 320 -16.16 3.75 -23.82
N LEU A 321 -15.27 4.26 -22.96
CA LEU A 321 -15.08 5.72 -22.78
C LEU A 321 -14.49 6.42 -24.00
N ILE A 322 -13.67 5.75 -24.80
CA ILE A 322 -13.11 6.30 -26.05
C ILE A 322 -14.20 6.43 -27.13
N ASN A 323 -15.15 5.50 -27.13
CA ASN A 323 -16.22 5.43 -28.16
C ASN A 323 -17.46 6.29 -27.79
N ARG A 324 -17.43 7.00 -26.66
CA ARG A 324 -18.49 7.87 -26.16
C ARG A 324 -18.26 9.34 -26.53
#